data_e67219386b2566c78c8c4a3eb362134b
#
_entry.id   e67219386b2566c78c8c4a3eb362134b
#
_cell.length_a   1.000
_cell.length_b   1.000
_cell.length_c   1.000
_cell.angle_alpha   90.00
_cell.angle_beta   90.00
_cell.angle_gamma   90.00
#
_symmetry.space_group_name_H-M   'P 1'
#
loop_
_entity.id
_entity.type
_entity.pdbx_description
1 polymer ?
#
loop_
_entity_poly.entity_id
_entity_poly.type
_entity_poly.pdbx_seq_one_letter_code
_entity_poly.pdbx_strand_id
1 'polypeptide(L)'
;MGFSDRILGKKSLNGGPRIEAVAPAQALAGGEIRITGSGLRPPELQRPRVQFGEVEGSIVVSSDGFLVARVPEGAISGPVVVATDGHVSNAHNVKVAVPIAEGLHPVTNPALDPEGNIYATFSGSRGQKVPVAIFKIDTNYVVKPFVVEMMNATSIAFDRQ
;
A
#
# COMPACT_ATOMS: atom_id res chain seq x y z
N MET A 1 2.00 -9.81 -27.22
CA MET A 1 1.76 -10.96 -26.31
C MET A 1 2.47 -10.64 -25.01
N GLY A 2 1.73 -10.16 -24.00
CA GLY A 2 2.27 -9.69 -22.74
C GLY A 2 2.72 -10.85 -21.86
N PHE A 3 3.63 -10.58 -20.95
CA PHE A 3 4.17 -11.52 -19.96
C PHE A 3 3.05 -12.14 -19.09
N SER A 4 1.94 -11.43 -18.96
CA SER A 4 0.72 -11.84 -18.22
C SER A 4 0.09 -13.11 -18.75
N ASP A 5 0.01 -13.28 -20.08
CA ASP A 5 -0.64 -14.47 -20.68
C ASP A 5 0.14 -15.78 -20.48
N ARG A 6 1.45 -15.69 -20.20
CA ARG A 6 2.29 -16.86 -19.91
C ARG A 6 2.21 -17.32 -18.44
N ILE A 7 1.88 -16.42 -17.54
CA ILE A 7 1.90 -16.70 -16.10
C ILE A 7 0.59 -17.35 -15.64
N LEU A 8 -0.56 -16.90 -16.17
CA LEU A 8 -1.87 -17.39 -15.77
C LEU A 8 -2.22 -18.81 -16.24
N GLY A 9 -1.44 -19.39 -17.14
CA GLY A 9 -1.72 -20.70 -17.75
C GLY A 9 -1.01 -21.91 -17.14
N LYS A 10 -0.04 -21.76 -16.22
CA LYS A 10 0.66 -22.89 -15.61
C LYS A 10 0.07 -23.23 -14.24
N LYS A 11 -0.80 -24.23 -14.18
CA LYS A 11 -1.23 -24.89 -12.95
C LYS A 11 -0.01 -25.33 -12.16
N SER A 12 0.12 -24.87 -10.90
CA SER A 12 1.07 -25.40 -9.92
C SER A 12 0.83 -26.90 -9.74
N LEU A 13 1.69 -27.70 -10.29
CA LEU A 13 1.78 -29.13 -10.02
C LEU A 13 2.83 -29.32 -8.93
N ASN A 14 2.42 -29.91 -7.82
CA ASN A 14 3.19 -30.42 -6.66
C ASN A 14 4.64 -29.90 -6.53
N GLY A 15 4.84 -28.92 -5.64
CA GLY A 15 6.17 -28.48 -5.20
C GLY A 15 6.55 -27.03 -5.53
N GLY A 16 5.75 -26.28 -6.28
CA GLY A 16 6.00 -24.87 -6.58
C GLY A 16 5.64 -23.91 -5.44
N PRO A 17 5.97 -22.62 -5.57
CA PRO A 17 5.68 -21.62 -4.56
C PRO A 17 4.17 -21.49 -4.33
N ARG A 18 3.76 -21.29 -3.08
CA ARG A 18 2.37 -21.07 -2.70
C ARG A 18 2.28 -19.91 -1.73
N ILE A 19 1.43 -18.94 -2.02
CA ILE A 19 1.09 -17.84 -1.13
C ILE A 19 -0.10 -18.29 -0.24
N GLU A 20 0.05 -18.12 1.07
CA GLU A 20 -0.98 -18.38 2.07
C GLU A 20 -1.61 -17.09 2.57
N ALA A 21 -0.79 -16.05 2.77
CA ALA A 21 -1.25 -14.74 3.20
C ALA A 21 -0.34 -13.61 2.73
N VAL A 22 -0.91 -12.40 2.64
CA VAL A 22 -0.18 -11.15 2.40
C VAL A 22 -0.60 -10.13 3.45
N ALA A 23 0.36 -9.50 4.10
CA ALA A 23 0.14 -8.48 5.12
C ALA A 23 1.15 -7.33 5.01
N PRO A 24 0.72 -6.06 5.06
CA PRO A 24 -0.67 -5.64 4.99
C PRO A 24 -1.31 -5.96 3.62
N ALA A 25 -2.63 -6.12 3.59
CA ALA A 25 -3.37 -6.36 2.34
C ALA A 25 -3.46 -5.12 1.44
N GLN A 26 -2.96 -3.98 1.91
CA GLN A 26 -2.90 -2.72 1.18
C GLN A 26 -1.65 -1.95 1.58
N ALA A 27 -0.96 -1.35 0.59
CA ALA A 27 0.25 -0.56 0.79
C ALA A 27 0.36 0.53 -0.28
N LEU A 28 1.12 1.58 0.02
CA LEU A 28 1.53 2.58 -0.98
C LEU A 28 2.66 2.02 -1.85
N ALA A 29 2.87 2.59 -3.03
CA ALA A 29 4.11 2.43 -3.77
C ALA A 29 5.31 2.80 -2.88
N GLY A 30 6.38 2.03 -2.94
CA GLY A 30 7.53 2.13 -2.04
C GLY A 30 7.33 1.46 -0.67
N GLY A 31 6.09 1.17 -0.27
CA GLY A 31 5.77 0.43 0.95
C GLY A 31 6.13 -1.05 0.86
N GLU A 32 6.18 -1.73 2.00
CA GLU A 32 6.56 -3.13 2.08
C GLU A 32 5.36 -4.01 2.45
N ILE A 33 5.27 -5.17 1.83
CA ILE A 33 4.33 -6.23 2.16
C ILE A 33 5.09 -7.50 2.52
N ARG A 34 4.58 -8.24 3.49
CA ARG A 34 5.06 -9.58 3.83
C ARG A 34 4.15 -10.61 3.17
N ILE A 35 4.73 -11.49 2.40
CA ILE A 35 4.09 -12.62 1.75
C ILE A 35 4.51 -13.86 2.53
N THR A 36 3.56 -14.58 3.13
CA THR A 36 3.79 -15.85 3.81
C THR A 36 3.29 -17.00 2.97
N GLY A 37 3.98 -18.14 3.07
CA GLY A 37 3.62 -19.31 2.28
C GLY A 37 4.69 -20.40 2.32
N SER A 38 4.71 -21.23 1.32
CA SER A 38 5.67 -22.33 1.18
C SER A 38 6.36 -22.30 -0.18
N GLY A 39 7.58 -22.84 -0.26
CA GLY A 39 8.36 -22.89 -1.50
C GLY A 39 8.73 -21.50 -2.05
N LEU A 40 8.76 -20.47 -1.20
CA LEU A 40 9.00 -19.08 -1.60
C LEU A 40 10.49 -18.78 -1.85
N ARG A 41 11.37 -19.71 -1.48
CA ARG A 41 12.81 -19.62 -1.76
C ARG A 41 13.22 -20.73 -2.70
N PRO A 42 13.88 -20.42 -3.82
CA PRO A 42 14.41 -21.48 -4.69
C PRO A 42 15.55 -22.24 -4.00
N PRO A 43 15.71 -23.53 -4.29
CA PRO A 43 16.69 -24.40 -3.64
C PRO A 43 18.15 -24.00 -3.94
N GLU A 44 18.42 -23.30 -5.00
CA GLU A 44 19.76 -22.87 -5.40
C GLU A 44 19.89 -21.33 -5.40
N LEU A 45 21.05 -20.82 -5.82
CA LEU A 45 21.45 -19.39 -5.85
C LEU A 45 20.52 -18.47 -6.67
N GLN A 46 19.42 -18.98 -7.19
CA GLN A 46 18.41 -18.19 -7.87
C GLN A 46 17.61 -17.35 -6.85
N ARG A 47 17.27 -16.14 -7.25
CA ARG A 47 16.42 -15.26 -6.44
C ARG A 47 14.96 -15.45 -6.82
N PRO A 48 14.04 -15.54 -5.84
CA PRO A 48 12.62 -15.48 -6.15
C PRO A 48 12.29 -14.13 -6.78
N ARG A 49 11.21 -14.07 -7.56
CA ARG A 49 10.70 -12.84 -8.16
C ARG A 49 9.26 -12.63 -7.68
N VAL A 50 8.90 -11.39 -7.40
CA VAL A 50 7.56 -11.00 -6.99
C VAL A 50 6.99 -10.09 -8.06
N GLN A 51 5.79 -10.40 -8.55
CA GLN A 51 5.10 -9.61 -9.56
C GLN A 51 3.83 -9.01 -8.97
N PHE A 52 3.64 -7.70 -9.16
CA PHE A 52 2.43 -6.93 -8.87
C PHE A 52 1.73 -6.67 -10.21
N GLY A 53 0.87 -7.58 -10.64
CA GLY A 53 0.37 -7.57 -11.99
C GLY A 53 1.51 -7.73 -13.00
N GLU A 54 1.78 -6.70 -13.78
CA GLU A 54 2.86 -6.72 -14.79
C GLU A 54 4.19 -6.10 -14.28
N VAL A 55 4.18 -5.47 -13.09
CA VAL A 55 5.35 -4.77 -12.56
C VAL A 55 6.09 -5.64 -11.54
N GLU A 56 7.41 -5.79 -11.72
CA GLU A 56 8.23 -6.56 -10.78
C GLU A 56 8.58 -5.74 -9.55
N GLY A 57 8.28 -6.30 -8.35
CA GLY A 57 8.65 -5.73 -7.07
C GLY A 57 10.03 -6.18 -6.60
N SER A 58 10.73 -5.33 -5.87
CA SER A 58 12.01 -5.68 -5.26
C SER A 58 11.81 -6.49 -3.97
N ILE A 59 12.63 -7.53 -3.78
CA ILE A 59 12.61 -8.36 -2.57
C ILE A 59 13.61 -7.79 -1.58
N VAL A 60 13.14 -7.49 -0.38
CA VAL A 60 13.93 -6.97 0.75
C VAL A 60 14.46 -8.12 1.60
N VAL A 61 13.60 -9.11 1.88
CA VAL A 61 13.95 -10.30 2.66
C VAL A 61 13.35 -11.54 1.99
N SER A 62 14.10 -12.63 2.00
CA SER A 62 13.67 -13.93 1.48
C SER A 62 14.00 -15.06 2.46
N SER A 63 13.00 -15.89 2.76
CA SER A 63 13.13 -17.14 3.51
C SER A 63 12.21 -18.19 2.91
N ASP A 64 12.28 -19.43 3.42
CA ASP A 64 11.43 -20.53 2.90
C ASP A 64 9.95 -20.29 3.16
N GLY A 65 9.59 -19.68 4.30
CA GLY A 65 8.21 -19.49 4.74
C GLY A 65 7.69 -18.06 4.52
N PHE A 66 8.52 -17.10 4.14
CA PHE A 66 8.06 -15.75 3.86
C PHE A 66 9.01 -14.95 2.98
N LEU A 67 8.46 -13.96 2.31
CA LEU A 67 9.17 -12.87 1.62
C LEU A 67 8.70 -11.53 2.15
N VAL A 68 9.60 -10.54 2.14
CA VAL A 68 9.22 -9.12 2.24
C VAL A 68 9.53 -8.49 0.89
N ALA A 69 8.50 -7.95 0.26
CA ALA A 69 8.62 -7.31 -1.04
C ALA A 69 8.17 -5.85 -0.94
N ARG A 70 8.86 -4.99 -1.67
CA ARG A 70 8.49 -3.58 -1.82
C ARG A 70 7.55 -3.44 -3.01
N VAL A 71 6.43 -2.75 -2.79
CA VAL A 71 5.48 -2.40 -3.86
C VAL A 71 6.17 -1.46 -4.84
N PRO A 72 6.29 -1.82 -6.12
CA PRO A 72 6.99 -0.99 -7.09
C PRO A 72 6.17 0.23 -7.51
N GLU A 73 6.86 1.27 -7.97
CA GLU A 73 6.22 2.38 -8.67
C GLU A 73 5.50 1.87 -9.92
N GLY A 74 4.34 2.43 -10.20
CA GLY A 74 3.50 1.99 -11.31
C GLY A 74 2.67 0.73 -11.05
N ALA A 75 2.80 0.08 -9.89
CA ALA A 75 1.90 -0.99 -9.50
C ALA A 75 0.47 -0.47 -9.31
N ILE A 76 -0.49 -1.26 -9.74
CA ILE A 76 -1.92 -1.03 -9.51
C ILE A 76 -2.49 -2.13 -8.61
N SER A 77 -3.63 -1.84 -7.98
CA SER A 77 -4.35 -2.86 -7.20
C SER A 77 -4.66 -4.08 -8.05
N GLY A 78 -4.33 -5.27 -7.54
CA GLY A 78 -4.51 -6.49 -8.31
C GLY A 78 -3.74 -7.69 -7.75
N PRO A 79 -3.52 -8.71 -8.57
CA PRO A 79 -2.86 -9.93 -8.16
C PRO A 79 -1.37 -9.74 -7.94
N VAL A 80 -0.88 -10.32 -6.85
CA VAL A 80 0.54 -10.52 -6.57
C VAL A 80 0.83 -12.02 -6.68
N VAL A 81 1.91 -12.36 -7.34
CA VAL A 81 2.41 -13.73 -7.48
C VAL A 81 3.91 -13.79 -7.18
N VAL A 82 4.37 -14.96 -6.75
CA VAL A 82 5.79 -15.26 -6.55
C VAL A 82 6.22 -16.29 -7.57
N ALA A 83 7.35 -16.05 -8.21
CA ALA A 83 7.96 -17.01 -9.13
C ALA A 83 9.29 -17.51 -8.55
N THR A 84 9.46 -18.83 -8.51
CA THR A 84 10.67 -19.53 -8.10
C THR A 84 10.94 -20.67 -9.05
N ASP A 85 12.17 -20.82 -9.53
CA ASP A 85 12.62 -21.94 -10.36
C ASP A 85 11.64 -22.29 -11.51
N GLY A 86 11.20 -21.27 -12.22
CA GLY A 86 10.28 -21.41 -13.34
C GLY A 86 8.81 -21.75 -12.98
N HIS A 87 8.49 -21.88 -11.71
CA HIS A 87 7.13 -22.09 -11.19
C HIS A 87 6.57 -20.77 -10.65
N VAL A 88 5.24 -20.62 -10.78
CA VAL A 88 4.52 -19.43 -10.31
C VAL A 88 3.48 -19.86 -9.28
N SER A 89 3.37 -19.06 -8.21
CA SER A 89 2.41 -19.31 -7.14
C SER A 89 0.95 -19.08 -7.59
N ASN A 90 0.02 -19.44 -6.71
CA ASN A 90 -1.32 -18.84 -6.75
C ASN A 90 -1.25 -17.32 -6.60
N ALA A 91 -2.23 -16.63 -7.15
CA ALA A 91 -2.38 -15.19 -7.02
C ALA A 91 -3.01 -14.81 -5.68
N HIS A 92 -2.57 -13.68 -5.11
CA HIS A 92 -3.18 -13.05 -3.94
C HIS A 92 -3.40 -11.57 -4.21
N ASN A 93 -4.61 -11.06 -3.98
CA ASN A 93 -4.91 -9.66 -4.29
C ASN A 93 -4.36 -8.70 -3.23
N VAL A 94 -3.71 -7.65 -3.69
CA VAL A 94 -3.20 -6.54 -2.86
C VAL A 94 -3.79 -5.24 -3.39
N LYS A 95 -4.18 -4.35 -2.48
CA LYS A 95 -4.59 -2.99 -2.84
C LYS A 95 -3.37 -2.07 -2.81
N VAL A 96 -3.12 -1.40 -3.91
CA VAL A 96 -2.12 -0.33 -3.98
C VAL A 96 -2.85 0.99 -3.72
N ALA A 97 -2.51 1.61 -2.58
CA ALA A 97 -3.06 2.90 -2.20
C ALA A 97 -2.35 4.02 -2.97
N VAL A 98 -3.07 5.10 -3.24
CA VAL A 98 -2.52 6.32 -3.82
C VAL A 98 -2.58 7.44 -2.79
N PRO A 99 -1.56 8.32 -2.70
CA PRO A 99 -1.64 9.51 -1.87
C PRO A 99 -2.73 10.43 -2.42
N ILE A 100 -3.65 10.85 -1.55
CA ILE A 100 -4.75 11.75 -1.92
C ILE A 100 -4.46 13.21 -1.58
N ALA A 101 -3.45 13.46 -0.76
CA ALA A 101 -2.98 14.80 -0.40
C ALA A 101 -1.55 14.74 0.12
N GLU A 102 -0.77 15.78 -0.16
CA GLU A 102 0.62 15.90 0.28
C GLU A 102 0.84 17.23 1.03
N GLY A 103 1.92 17.30 1.79
CA GLY A 103 2.34 18.54 2.46
C GLY A 103 1.44 18.97 3.63
N LEU A 104 0.50 18.17 4.08
CA LEU A 104 -0.43 18.55 5.14
C LEU A 104 0.16 18.39 6.55
N HIS A 105 1.24 17.64 6.72
CA HIS A 105 1.88 17.36 8.03
C HIS A 105 0.85 17.13 9.15
N PRO A 106 -0.05 16.13 9.04
CA PRO A 106 -1.13 15.94 10.00
C PRO A 106 -0.59 15.58 11.38
N VAL A 107 -1.18 16.16 12.43
CA VAL A 107 -0.80 15.90 13.83
C VAL A 107 -1.43 14.62 14.35
N THR A 108 -2.62 14.30 13.85
CA THR A 108 -3.46 13.18 14.31
C THR A 108 -4.13 12.48 13.14
N ASN A 109 -4.88 11.43 13.45
CA ASN A 109 -5.70 10.77 12.46
C ASN A 109 -6.70 11.74 11.84
N PRO A 110 -6.91 11.68 10.52
CA PRO A 110 -7.94 12.45 9.86
C PRO A 110 -9.34 12.03 10.34
N ALA A 111 -10.30 12.95 10.29
CA ALA A 111 -11.70 12.68 10.55
C ALA A 111 -12.50 12.72 9.24
N LEU A 112 -13.55 11.90 9.13
CA LEU A 112 -14.48 11.91 8.01
C LEU A 112 -15.84 12.42 8.47
N ASP A 113 -16.48 13.26 7.62
CA ASP A 113 -17.87 13.61 7.80
C ASP A 113 -18.81 12.56 7.12
N PRO A 114 -20.13 12.65 7.36
CA PRO A 114 -21.09 11.73 6.73
C PRO A 114 -21.09 11.78 5.21
N GLU A 115 -20.71 12.88 4.60
CA GLU A 115 -20.62 13.09 3.17
C GLU A 115 -19.36 12.49 2.55
N GLY A 116 -18.42 12.00 3.38
CA GLY A 116 -17.16 11.38 2.95
C GLY A 116 -16.02 12.36 2.71
N ASN A 117 -16.15 13.63 3.14
CA ASN A 117 -15.02 14.54 3.12
C ASN A 117 -14.06 14.21 4.26
N ILE A 118 -12.77 14.42 4.02
CA ILE A 118 -11.69 14.16 4.97
C ILE A 118 -11.21 15.49 5.53
N TYR A 119 -11.03 15.54 6.85
CA TYR A 119 -10.49 16.70 7.55
C TYR A 119 -9.18 16.32 8.22
N ALA A 120 -8.13 17.08 7.89
CA ALA A 120 -6.78 16.86 8.42
C ALA A 120 -6.29 18.12 9.13
N THR A 121 -5.71 17.94 10.31
CA THR A 121 -5.03 19.01 11.04
C THR A 121 -3.67 19.28 10.42
N PHE A 122 -3.23 20.54 10.44
CA PHE A 122 -1.86 20.90 10.08
C PHE A 122 -1.05 21.21 11.35
N SER A 123 0.16 20.66 11.42
CA SER A 123 1.10 20.90 12.51
C SER A 123 2.06 22.03 12.15
N GLY A 124 1.99 23.11 12.91
CA GLY A 124 3.07 24.11 12.98
C GLY A 124 4.01 23.83 14.16
N SER A 125 5.03 24.66 14.32
CA SER A 125 5.87 24.63 15.51
C SER A 125 5.05 24.99 16.77
N ARG A 126 5.45 24.41 17.90
CA ARG A 126 4.71 24.60 19.16
C ARG A 126 4.51 26.08 19.50
N GLY A 127 3.25 26.49 19.71
CA GLY A 127 2.90 27.88 20.07
C GLY A 127 2.81 28.86 18.87
N GLN A 128 3.02 28.41 17.66
CA GLN A 128 2.82 29.23 16.47
C GLN A 128 1.39 29.14 15.95
N LYS A 129 0.84 30.29 15.55
CA LYS A 129 -0.35 30.30 14.70
C LYS A 129 0.03 29.78 13.33
N VAL A 130 -0.77 28.88 12.81
CA VAL A 130 -0.61 28.37 11.44
C VAL A 130 -1.59 29.08 10.51
N PRO A 131 -1.22 29.37 9.25
CA PRO A 131 -2.12 30.02 8.30
C PRO A 131 -3.39 29.20 8.07
N VAL A 132 -3.27 27.88 8.05
CA VAL A 132 -4.39 26.95 7.95
C VAL A 132 -4.21 25.88 9.02
N ALA A 133 -5.15 25.79 9.95
CA ALA A 133 -5.10 24.82 11.04
C ALA A 133 -5.77 23.49 10.67
N ILE A 134 -6.80 23.54 9.83
CA ILE A 134 -7.54 22.36 9.37
C ILE A 134 -7.77 22.51 7.87
N PHE A 135 -7.43 21.46 7.12
CA PHE A 135 -7.75 21.31 5.72
C PHE A 135 -8.95 20.38 5.54
N LYS A 136 -9.82 20.69 4.59
CA LYS A 136 -10.86 19.80 4.08
C LYS A 136 -10.40 19.25 2.74
N ILE A 137 -10.49 17.93 2.58
CA ILE A 137 -10.30 17.22 1.32
C ILE A 137 -11.67 16.71 0.91
N ASP A 138 -12.22 17.23 -0.18
CA ASP A 138 -13.54 16.82 -0.65
C ASP A 138 -13.51 15.45 -1.35
N THR A 139 -14.67 14.92 -1.71
CA THR A 139 -14.82 13.63 -2.36
C THR A 139 -14.18 13.53 -3.75
N ASN A 140 -13.77 14.66 -4.33
CA ASN A 140 -12.98 14.73 -5.57
C ASN A 140 -11.48 14.89 -5.28
N TYR A 141 -11.06 14.72 -4.00
CA TYR A 141 -9.69 14.88 -3.52
C TYR A 141 -9.12 16.28 -3.66
N VAL A 142 -9.99 17.32 -3.73
CA VAL A 142 -9.54 18.72 -3.76
C VAL A 142 -9.31 19.19 -2.34
N VAL A 143 -8.07 19.61 -2.07
CA VAL A 143 -7.65 20.13 -0.75
C VAL A 143 -7.98 21.62 -0.66
N LYS A 144 -8.70 22.01 0.39
CA LYS A 144 -9.09 23.42 0.66
C LYS A 144 -8.84 23.78 2.12
N PRO A 145 -8.43 25.02 2.42
CA PRO A 145 -8.46 25.55 3.77
C PRO A 145 -9.88 25.46 4.35
N PHE A 146 -9.99 24.97 5.59
CA PHE A 146 -11.28 24.88 6.29
C PHE A 146 -11.30 25.75 7.54
N VAL A 147 -10.28 25.67 8.38
CA VAL A 147 -10.10 26.56 9.53
C VAL A 147 -8.75 27.26 9.40
N VAL A 148 -8.78 28.58 9.48
CA VAL A 148 -7.60 29.46 9.35
C VAL A 148 -7.34 30.18 10.66
N GLU A 149 -6.12 30.70 10.83
CA GLU A 149 -5.69 31.57 11.94
C GLU A 149 -5.93 31.03 13.36
N MET A 150 -5.99 29.72 13.50
CA MET A 150 -6.15 29.07 14.78
C MET A 150 -4.80 28.57 15.31
N MET A 151 -4.64 28.49 16.63
CA MET A 151 -3.53 27.73 17.21
C MET A 151 -3.69 26.25 16.88
N ASN A 152 -2.57 25.52 16.85
CA ASN A 152 -2.52 24.13 16.43
C ASN A 152 -3.71 23.29 16.94
N ALA A 153 -4.53 22.81 16.01
CA ALA A 153 -5.55 21.83 16.31
C ALA A 153 -4.88 20.47 16.57
N THR A 154 -5.23 19.81 17.67
CA THR A 154 -4.63 18.53 18.06
C THR A 154 -5.50 17.34 17.69
N SER A 155 -6.80 17.53 17.47
CA SER A 155 -7.74 16.48 17.05
C SER A 155 -8.98 17.07 16.43
N ILE A 156 -9.70 16.25 15.67
CA ILE A 156 -10.99 16.55 15.07
C ILE A 156 -11.90 15.36 15.34
N ALA A 157 -13.16 15.64 15.69
CA ALA A 157 -14.19 14.64 15.79
C ALA A 157 -15.52 15.19 15.25
N PHE A 158 -16.28 14.35 14.59
CA PHE A 158 -17.66 14.64 14.20
C PHE A 158 -18.62 13.95 15.15
N ASP A 159 -19.68 14.67 15.54
CA ASP A 159 -20.78 14.09 16.30
C ASP A 159 -21.60 13.16 15.38
N ARG A 160 -22.02 12.03 15.93
CA ARG A 160 -22.96 11.13 15.28
C ARG A 160 -24.38 11.62 15.65
N GLN A 161 -24.93 12.47 14.83
CA GLN A 161 -26.37 12.75 14.87
C GLN A 161 -27.15 11.76 14.02
#